data_80f6b8147d46a3e5cdc75ec0b82cd42f
#
_entry.id   80f6b8147d46a3e5cdc75ec0b82cd42f
#
_cell.length_a   1.000
_cell.length_b   1.000
_cell.length_c   1.000
_cell.angle_alpha   90.00
_cell.angle_beta   90.00
_cell.angle_gamma   90.00
#
_symmetry.space_group_name_H-M   'P 1'
#
loop_
_entity.id
_entity.type
_entity.pdbx_description
1 polymer ?
#
loop_
_entity_poly.entity_id
_entity_poly.type
_entity_poly.pdbx_seq_one_letter_code
_entity_poly.pdbx_strand_id
1 'polypeptide(L)'
;MIYLPQRAVFIHIPRAAGNSVTSAIASVCAGKGVDIILGTGGAIENWNKFGRHARAAVLEKVVGEWDDIYKFAIHRPMEERVKSVTRLIQRDVDNKVHEDPTCPEAWKRVLKNEDKYYWEVFMRHTTDWYTKGDNGEGLGVEVYDLSEINKKWHEICDKCQIPRCLLPKLNSGV
;
A
#
# COMPACT_ATOMS: atom_id res chain seq x y z
N MET A 1 3.22 -3.11 2.14
CA MET A 1 4.28 -3.25 1.12
C MET A 1 4.31 -4.66 0.58
N ILE A 2 4.93 -4.86 -0.57
CA ILE A 2 5.31 -6.17 -1.10
C ILE A 2 6.80 -6.13 -1.39
N TYR A 3 7.50 -7.17 -1.02
CA TYR A 3 8.89 -7.36 -1.40
C TYR A 3 9.03 -8.68 -2.17
N LEU A 4 9.56 -8.57 -3.37
CA LEU A 4 9.95 -9.67 -4.25
C LEU A 4 11.48 -9.75 -4.20
N PRO A 5 12.08 -10.71 -3.47
CA PRO A 5 13.54 -10.80 -3.31
C PRO A 5 14.28 -10.75 -4.65
N GLN A 6 15.33 -9.95 -4.70
CA GLN A 6 16.18 -9.70 -5.88
C GLN A 6 15.46 -9.11 -7.11
N ARG A 7 14.22 -8.63 -6.97
CA ARG A 7 13.42 -8.12 -8.09
C ARG A 7 12.84 -6.76 -7.83
N ALA A 8 11.95 -6.64 -6.84
CA ALA A 8 11.20 -5.41 -6.66
C ALA A 8 10.65 -5.20 -5.24
N VAL A 9 10.41 -3.94 -4.91
CA VAL A 9 9.61 -3.53 -3.73
C VAL A 9 8.46 -2.64 -4.18
N PHE A 10 7.24 -3.00 -3.75
CA PHE A 10 6.08 -2.11 -3.81
C PHE A 10 5.85 -1.41 -2.47
N ILE A 11 5.93 -0.10 -2.47
CA ILE A 11 5.66 0.74 -1.31
C ILE A 11 4.17 1.06 -1.27
N HIS A 12 3.48 0.46 -0.32
CA HIS A 12 2.02 0.55 -0.22
C HIS A 12 1.57 1.81 0.51
N ILE A 13 1.30 2.85 -0.24
CA ILE A 13 0.67 4.08 0.28
C ILE A 13 -0.81 3.80 0.59
N PRO A 14 -1.31 4.15 1.78
CA PRO A 14 -2.71 3.93 2.13
C PRO A 14 -3.68 4.54 1.11
N ARG A 15 -4.73 3.80 0.76
CA ARG A 15 -5.80 4.22 -0.17
C ARG A 15 -5.37 4.57 -1.60
N ALA A 16 -4.20 4.11 -2.02
CA ALA A 16 -3.65 4.26 -3.37
C ALA A 16 -3.55 2.90 -4.08
N ALA A 17 -4.65 2.18 -4.22
CA ALA A 17 -4.78 0.88 -4.92
C ALA A 17 -3.92 -0.28 -4.37
N GLY A 18 -3.34 -0.18 -3.18
CA GLY A 18 -2.44 -1.19 -2.65
C GLY A 18 -3.02 -2.60 -2.57
N ASN A 19 -4.32 -2.76 -2.27
CA ASN A 19 -4.96 -4.07 -2.26
C ASN A 19 -5.03 -4.69 -3.67
N SER A 20 -5.32 -3.88 -4.69
CA SER A 20 -5.36 -4.33 -6.10
C SER A 20 -3.99 -4.81 -6.55
N VAL A 21 -2.94 -4.05 -6.25
CA VAL A 21 -1.55 -4.42 -6.55
C VAL A 21 -1.15 -5.69 -5.81
N THR A 22 -1.44 -5.76 -4.51
CA THR A 22 -1.13 -6.94 -3.70
C THR A 22 -1.80 -8.19 -4.24
N SER A 23 -3.10 -8.12 -4.58
CA SER A 23 -3.84 -9.24 -5.13
C SER A 23 -3.29 -9.67 -6.49
N ALA A 24 -2.98 -8.73 -7.39
CA ALA A 24 -2.43 -9.02 -8.70
C ALA A 24 -1.07 -9.74 -8.60
N ILE A 25 -0.13 -9.18 -7.84
CA ILE A 25 1.21 -9.75 -7.67
C ILE A 25 1.14 -11.11 -6.99
N ALA A 26 0.40 -11.23 -5.88
CA ALA A 26 0.28 -12.48 -5.15
C ALA A 26 -0.31 -13.61 -6.02
N SER A 27 -1.31 -13.30 -6.86
CA SER A 27 -1.96 -14.30 -7.71
C SER A 27 -1.01 -14.91 -8.75
N VAL A 28 -0.09 -14.11 -9.31
CA VAL A 28 0.86 -14.61 -10.31
C VAL A 28 2.11 -15.22 -9.71
N CYS A 29 2.53 -14.80 -8.52
CA CYS A 29 3.68 -15.36 -7.82
C CYS A 29 3.38 -16.74 -7.25
N ALA A 30 2.19 -16.96 -6.68
CA ALA A 30 1.78 -18.23 -6.08
C ALA A 30 1.88 -19.43 -7.02
N GLY A 31 1.65 -19.24 -8.33
CA GLY A 31 1.70 -20.30 -9.34
C GLY A 31 3.06 -20.49 -10.04
N LYS A 32 4.07 -19.69 -9.71
CA LYS A 32 5.34 -19.62 -10.47
C LYS A 32 6.59 -19.81 -9.60
N GLY A 33 6.46 -20.16 -8.33
CA GLY A 33 7.61 -20.32 -7.43
C GLY A 33 8.40 -19.02 -7.22
N VAL A 34 7.74 -17.85 -7.35
CA VAL A 34 8.35 -16.56 -7.05
C VAL A 34 8.13 -16.28 -5.57
N ASP A 35 9.22 -16.09 -4.84
CA ASP A 35 9.16 -15.71 -3.45
C ASP A 35 8.51 -14.33 -3.29
N ILE A 36 7.64 -14.22 -2.31
CA ILE A 36 6.93 -13.00 -2.00
C ILE A 36 6.86 -12.78 -0.49
N ILE A 37 7.26 -11.62 -0.04
CA ILE A 37 7.10 -11.18 1.34
C ILE A 37 6.04 -10.09 1.38
N LEU A 38 4.95 -10.39 2.06
CA LEU A 38 3.86 -9.44 2.26
C LEU A 38 4.03 -8.75 3.60
N GLY A 39 4.00 -7.43 3.59
CA GLY A 39 3.89 -6.66 4.82
C GLY A 39 2.57 -6.96 5.49
N THR A 40 2.63 -7.58 6.65
CA THR A 40 1.48 -7.91 7.49
C THR A 40 1.35 -6.90 8.63
N GLY A 41 0.17 -6.76 9.17
CA GLY A 41 -0.10 -5.93 10.33
C GLY A 41 -1.07 -4.78 10.03
N GLY A 42 -2.11 -4.72 10.85
CA GLY A 42 -2.97 -3.57 10.96
C GLY A 42 -2.19 -2.42 11.59
N ALA A 43 -2.68 -1.24 11.34
CA ALA A 43 -2.37 0.06 11.92
C ALA A 43 -1.17 0.18 12.88
N ILE A 44 -0.39 1.19 12.72
CA ILE A 44 0.50 1.90 13.65
C ILE A 44 1.66 1.09 14.29
N GLU A 45 1.45 -0.09 14.87
CA GLU A 45 2.50 -0.77 15.64
C GLU A 45 3.60 -1.43 14.80
N ASN A 46 3.36 -1.70 13.52
CA ASN A 46 4.29 -2.37 12.60
C ASN A 46 4.81 -1.50 11.46
N TRP A 47 4.97 -0.22 11.67
CA TRP A 47 5.68 0.67 10.75
C TRP A 47 7.19 0.36 10.68
N ASN A 48 7.63 -0.54 11.54
CA ASN A 48 9.00 -0.98 11.64
C ASN A 48 9.22 -2.25 10.82
N LYS A 49 10.17 -2.22 9.92
CA LYS A 49 10.60 -3.31 9.03
C LYS A 49 9.55 -3.60 7.93
N PHE A 50 8.90 -4.73 7.93
CA PHE A 50 8.03 -5.21 6.86
C PHE A 50 6.53 -4.96 7.11
N GLY A 51 6.15 -3.87 7.77
CA GLY A 51 4.75 -3.49 7.92
C GLY A 51 4.07 -3.18 6.56
N ARG A 52 2.74 -3.32 6.51
CA ARG A 52 1.96 -3.07 5.26
C ARG A 52 2.27 -1.71 4.62
N HIS A 53 2.50 -0.68 5.42
CA HIS A 53 2.73 0.70 5.00
C HIS A 53 4.15 1.18 5.34
N ALA A 54 5.12 0.26 5.34
CA ALA A 54 6.52 0.62 5.58
C ALA A 54 7.01 1.65 4.55
N ARG A 55 7.78 2.63 5.03
CA ARG A 55 8.40 3.68 4.21
C ARG A 55 9.62 3.16 3.47
N ALA A 56 9.96 3.78 2.34
CA ALA A 56 11.21 3.51 1.62
C ALA A 56 12.43 3.65 2.53
N ALA A 57 12.53 4.72 3.32
CA ALA A 57 13.62 4.95 4.27
C ALA A 57 13.80 3.86 5.35
N VAL A 58 12.74 3.11 5.66
CA VAL A 58 12.83 1.96 6.57
C VAL A 58 13.24 0.70 5.80
N LEU A 59 12.68 0.50 4.61
CA LEU A 59 12.93 -0.67 3.77
C LEU A 59 14.37 -0.68 3.25
N GLU A 60 14.91 0.46 2.88
CA GLU A 60 16.32 0.62 2.47
C GLU A 60 17.31 0.03 3.50
N LYS A 61 17.01 0.22 4.79
CA LYS A 61 17.90 -0.25 5.89
C LYS A 61 17.82 -1.77 6.12
N VAL A 62 16.82 -2.46 5.55
CA VAL A 62 16.56 -3.88 5.82
C VAL A 62 16.56 -4.75 4.56
N VAL A 63 16.49 -4.15 3.39
CA VAL A 63 16.58 -4.83 2.09
C VAL A 63 18.02 -4.67 1.58
N GLY A 64 18.81 -5.73 1.65
CA GLY A 64 20.24 -5.69 1.39
C GLY A 64 20.62 -5.33 -0.05
N GLU A 65 19.72 -5.62 -1.01
CA GLU A 65 19.89 -5.32 -2.44
C GLU A 65 19.12 -4.08 -2.90
N TRP A 66 18.86 -3.12 -2.00
CA TRP A 66 18.01 -1.96 -2.28
C TRP A 66 18.37 -1.22 -3.56
N ASP A 67 19.62 -0.99 -3.83
CA ASP A 67 20.07 -0.21 -5.00
C ASP A 67 19.85 -0.97 -6.32
N ASP A 68 19.88 -2.30 -6.29
CA ASP A 68 19.86 -3.17 -7.47
C ASP A 68 18.44 -3.57 -7.90
N ILE A 69 17.43 -3.38 -7.05
CA ILE A 69 16.07 -3.82 -7.31
C ILE A 69 15.16 -2.68 -7.76
N TYR A 70 14.08 -3.04 -8.46
CA TYR A 70 13.05 -2.09 -8.85
C TYR A 70 12.18 -1.67 -7.67
N LYS A 71 11.91 -0.38 -7.52
CA LYS A 71 11.08 0.18 -6.46
C LYS A 71 9.97 1.03 -7.03
N PHE A 72 8.74 0.82 -6.59
CA PHE A 72 7.63 1.64 -7.04
C PHE A 72 6.57 1.88 -5.98
N ALA A 73 5.82 2.96 -6.18
CA ALA A 73 4.65 3.32 -5.39
C ALA A 73 3.55 3.85 -6.31
N ILE A 74 2.32 3.86 -5.82
CA ILE A 74 1.20 4.50 -6.52
C ILE A 74 0.81 5.74 -5.75
N HIS A 75 0.80 6.87 -6.43
CA HIS A 75 0.29 8.14 -5.94
C HIS A 75 -1.22 8.23 -6.16
N ARG A 76 -1.90 8.76 -5.18
CA ARG A 76 -3.27 9.22 -5.29
C ARG A 76 -3.38 10.58 -4.63
N PRO A 77 -3.95 11.61 -5.32
CA PRO A 77 -4.13 12.93 -4.73
C PRO A 77 -4.82 12.87 -3.36
N MET A 78 -4.40 13.71 -2.44
CA MET A 78 -4.87 13.69 -1.06
C MET A 78 -6.40 13.79 -0.96
N GLU A 79 -7.01 14.67 -1.73
CA GLU A 79 -8.46 14.84 -1.79
C GLU A 79 -9.19 13.56 -2.20
N GLU A 80 -8.65 12.81 -3.15
CA GLU A 80 -9.23 11.54 -3.57
C GLU A 80 -8.98 10.43 -2.53
N ARG A 81 -7.85 10.48 -1.82
CA ARG A 81 -7.61 9.58 -0.69
C ARG A 81 -8.65 9.80 0.39
N VAL A 82 -8.92 11.07 0.76
CA VAL A 82 -9.98 11.46 1.71
C VAL A 82 -11.31 10.85 1.28
N LYS A 83 -11.76 11.13 0.06
CA LYS A 83 -13.03 10.58 -0.47
C LYS A 83 -13.08 9.05 -0.39
N SER A 84 -11.96 8.39 -0.67
CA SER A 84 -11.87 6.92 -0.63
C SER A 84 -12.01 6.37 0.79
N VAL A 85 -11.45 7.07 1.76
CA VAL A 85 -11.50 6.65 3.15
C VAL A 85 -12.88 6.93 3.74
N THR A 86 -13.47 8.10 3.46
CA THR A 86 -14.82 8.42 3.89
C THR A 86 -15.83 7.36 3.43
N ARG A 87 -15.74 6.95 2.16
CA ARG A 87 -16.59 5.85 1.64
C ARG A 87 -16.34 4.51 2.34
N LEU A 88 -15.08 4.20 2.67
CA LEU A 88 -14.77 2.98 3.41
C LEU A 88 -15.43 3.01 4.81
N ILE A 89 -15.28 4.12 5.53
CA ILE A 89 -15.87 4.27 6.86
C ILE A 89 -17.39 4.14 6.78
N GLN A 90 -18.03 4.85 5.84
CA GLN A 90 -19.47 4.78 5.68
C GLN A 90 -19.94 3.35 5.44
N ARG A 91 -19.30 2.64 4.51
CA ARG A 91 -19.61 1.23 4.25
C ARG A 91 -19.44 0.36 5.50
N ASP A 92 -18.38 0.56 6.25
CA ASP A 92 -18.09 -0.27 7.41
C ASP A 92 -19.02 0.08 8.59
N VAL A 93 -19.49 1.32 8.68
CA VAL A 93 -20.58 1.72 9.59
C VAL A 93 -21.90 1.07 9.18
N ASP A 94 -22.26 1.18 7.90
CA ASP A 94 -23.53 0.61 7.37
C ASP A 94 -23.56 -0.92 7.55
N ASN A 95 -22.43 -1.59 7.41
CA ASN A 95 -22.31 -3.03 7.64
C ASN A 95 -22.10 -3.42 9.11
N LYS A 96 -22.17 -2.46 10.05
CA LYS A 96 -21.98 -2.67 11.48
C LYS A 96 -20.66 -3.38 11.84
N VAL A 97 -19.59 -3.15 11.08
CA VAL A 97 -18.27 -3.76 11.32
C VAL A 97 -17.76 -3.45 12.73
N HIS A 98 -18.14 -2.29 13.29
CA HIS A 98 -17.77 -1.90 14.66
C HIS A 98 -18.40 -2.78 15.76
N GLU A 99 -19.43 -3.55 15.44
CA GLU A 99 -20.08 -4.52 16.35
C GLU A 99 -19.36 -5.87 16.32
N ASP A 100 -18.46 -6.10 15.34
CA ASP A 100 -17.68 -7.34 15.25
C ASP A 100 -16.66 -7.38 16.41
N PRO A 101 -16.68 -8.44 17.24
CA PRO A 101 -15.74 -8.60 18.36
C PRO A 101 -14.29 -8.71 17.90
N THR A 102 -14.04 -9.09 16.65
CA THR A 102 -12.69 -9.17 16.06
C THR A 102 -12.20 -7.84 15.49
N CYS A 103 -13.07 -6.83 15.42
CA CYS A 103 -12.70 -5.51 14.93
C CYS A 103 -11.72 -4.85 15.91
N PRO A 104 -10.53 -4.41 15.45
CA PRO A 104 -9.56 -3.74 16.31
C PRO A 104 -10.14 -2.51 17.00
N GLU A 105 -9.84 -2.30 18.27
CA GLU A 105 -10.32 -1.14 19.04
C GLU A 105 -10.03 0.20 18.35
N ALA A 106 -8.85 0.30 17.75
CA ALA A 106 -8.46 1.46 16.95
C ALA A 106 -9.45 1.75 15.81
N TRP A 107 -9.89 0.70 15.11
CA TRP A 107 -10.84 0.81 14.01
C TRP A 107 -12.26 1.12 14.51
N LYS A 108 -12.67 0.55 15.65
CA LYS A 108 -13.94 0.89 16.30
C LYS A 108 -14.05 2.38 16.62
N ARG A 109 -12.95 3.00 17.06
CA ARG A 109 -12.90 4.46 17.31
C ARG A 109 -13.08 5.26 16.02
N VAL A 110 -12.39 4.86 14.96
CA VAL A 110 -12.54 5.50 13.63
C VAL A 110 -13.99 5.43 13.17
N LEU A 111 -14.63 4.27 13.30
CA LEU A 111 -16.02 4.05 12.90
C LEU A 111 -17.03 4.84 13.75
N LYS A 112 -16.66 5.22 14.97
CA LYS A 112 -17.45 6.07 15.85
C LYS A 112 -17.22 7.59 15.64
N ASN A 113 -16.56 7.99 14.54
CA ASN A 113 -16.21 9.37 14.23
C ASN A 113 -15.26 10.04 15.25
N GLU A 114 -14.40 9.29 15.88
CA GLU A 114 -13.30 9.86 16.64
C GLU A 114 -12.20 10.29 15.65
N ASP A 115 -12.42 11.39 14.93
CA ASP A 115 -11.71 11.89 13.76
C ASP A 115 -10.18 11.88 13.83
N LYS A 116 -9.63 12.15 15.01
CA LYS A 116 -8.19 12.33 15.21
C LYS A 116 -7.41 11.09 14.80
N TYR A 117 -7.91 9.91 15.14
CA TYR A 117 -7.22 8.64 14.88
C TYR A 117 -7.16 8.30 13.39
N TYR A 118 -8.24 8.60 12.69
CA TYR A 118 -8.38 8.38 11.26
C TYR A 118 -7.36 9.18 10.44
N TRP A 119 -7.23 10.48 10.76
CA TRP A 119 -6.27 11.35 10.10
C TRP A 119 -4.83 10.88 10.34
N GLU A 120 -4.51 10.41 11.53
CA GLU A 120 -3.18 9.91 11.86
C GLU A 120 -2.83 8.62 11.11
N VAL A 121 -3.79 7.72 10.89
CA VAL A 121 -3.51 6.42 10.26
C VAL A 121 -3.41 6.50 8.74
N PHE A 122 -4.32 7.22 8.09
CA PHE A 122 -4.44 7.13 6.63
C PHE A 122 -4.04 8.41 5.88
N MET A 123 -4.06 9.54 6.55
CA MET A 123 -3.99 10.84 5.89
C MET A 123 -2.83 11.73 6.32
N ARG A 124 -2.17 11.41 7.42
CA ARG A 124 -1.08 12.22 7.97
C ARG A 124 0.07 12.44 7.01
N HIS A 125 0.34 11.47 6.14
CA HIS A 125 1.56 11.45 5.37
C HIS A 125 1.34 11.58 3.86
N THR A 126 2.19 12.38 3.22
CA THR A 126 2.25 12.59 1.77
C THR A 126 2.88 11.39 1.06
N THR A 127 2.81 11.36 -0.27
CA THR A 127 3.55 10.38 -1.10
C THR A 127 5.05 10.47 -0.84
N ASP A 128 5.59 11.68 -0.78
CA ASP A 128 7.02 11.91 -0.52
C ASP A 128 7.49 11.31 0.80
N TRP A 129 6.68 11.41 1.84
CA TRP A 129 7.01 10.78 3.12
C TRP A 129 7.17 9.26 3.03
N TYR A 130 6.41 8.61 2.14
CA TYR A 130 6.52 7.16 1.93
C TYR A 130 7.69 6.77 1.04
N THR A 131 8.08 7.61 0.08
CA THR A 131 8.97 7.26 -1.03
C THR A 131 10.36 7.86 -0.97
N LYS A 132 10.58 8.84 -0.08
CA LYS A 132 11.87 9.49 0.12
C LYS A 132 12.53 9.08 1.44
N GLY A 133 13.82 9.37 1.54
CA GLY A 133 14.61 9.21 2.75
C GLY A 133 14.21 10.18 3.87
N ASP A 134 14.88 10.04 5.00
CA ASP A 134 14.54 10.81 6.21
C ASP A 134 14.86 12.30 6.06
N ASN A 135 15.81 12.66 5.20
CA ASN A 135 16.21 14.04 4.88
C ASN A 135 15.59 14.53 3.56
N GLY A 136 14.67 13.78 2.97
CA GLY A 136 14.00 14.12 1.70
C GLY A 136 14.76 13.68 0.46
N GLU A 137 15.86 12.94 0.59
CA GLU A 137 16.65 12.39 -0.51
C GLU A 137 15.84 11.36 -1.31
N GLY A 138 16.14 11.26 -2.60
CA GLY A 138 15.51 10.29 -3.50
C GLY A 138 16.08 8.89 -3.25
N LEU A 139 15.23 7.91 -3.06
CA LEU A 139 15.58 6.50 -2.85
C LEU A 139 15.33 5.61 -4.08
N GLY A 140 15.26 6.20 -5.25
CA GLY A 140 15.07 5.49 -6.52
C GLY A 140 13.67 4.89 -6.68
N VAL A 141 12.66 5.38 -5.96
CA VAL A 141 11.28 4.90 -6.04
C VAL A 141 10.57 5.58 -7.21
N GLU A 142 10.12 4.81 -8.19
CA GLU A 142 9.22 5.32 -9.24
C GLU A 142 7.80 5.49 -8.69
N VAL A 143 7.22 6.66 -8.92
CA VAL A 143 5.86 6.96 -8.46
C VAL A 143 4.92 7.07 -9.66
N TYR A 144 3.90 6.23 -9.69
CA TYR A 144 2.87 6.22 -10.74
C TYR A 144 1.59 6.86 -10.25
N ASP A 145 0.96 7.67 -11.09
CA ASP A 145 -0.37 8.18 -10.78
C ASP A 145 -1.42 7.07 -10.87
N LEU A 146 -2.37 7.06 -9.92
CA LEU A 146 -3.45 6.08 -9.90
C LEU A 146 -4.31 6.11 -11.17
N SER A 147 -4.48 7.28 -11.77
CA SER A 147 -5.26 7.45 -13.00
C SER A 147 -4.64 6.74 -14.21
N GLU A 148 -3.31 6.57 -14.18
CA GLU A 148 -2.56 5.97 -15.29
C GLU A 148 -2.15 4.52 -15.03
N ILE A 149 -2.36 4.00 -13.84
CA ILE A 149 -1.83 2.71 -13.41
C ILE A 149 -2.23 1.55 -14.35
N ASN A 150 -3.45 1.55 -14.87
CA ASN A 150 -3.89 0.50 -15.78
C ASN A 150 -3.10 0.49 -17.10
N LYS A 151 -2.69 1.66 -17.60
CA LYS A 151 -1.87 1.78 -18.81
C LYS A 151 -0.44 1.34 -18.55
N LYS A 152 0.06 1.59 -17.34
CA LYS A 152 1.44 1.30 -16.95
C LYS A 152 1.62 -0.09 -16.31
N TRP A 153 0.55 -0.80 -16.04
CA TRP A 153 0.61 -2.01 -15.23
C TRP A 153 1.47 -3.12 -15.85
N HIS A 154 1.41 -3.34 -17.17
CA HIS A 154 2.25 -4.33 -17.82
C HIS A 154 3.75 -3.94 -17.80
N GLU A 155 4.07 -2.66 -17.96
CA GLU A 155 5.44 -2.15 -17.80
C GLU A 155 5.95 -2.41 -16.38
N ILE A 156 5.11 -2.18 -15.36
CA ILE A 156 5.45 -2.47 -13.96
C ILE A 156 5.68 -3.98 -13.75
N CYS A 157 4.83 -4.84 -14.32
CA CYS A 157 5.05 -6.29 -14.24
C CYS A 157 6.40 -6.69 -14.82
N ASP A 158 6.77 -6.15 -15.98
CA ASP A 158 8.04 -6.44 -16.65
C ASP A 158 9.23 -5.98 -15.78
N LYS A 159 9.17 -4.77 -15.21
CA LYS A 159 10.20 -4.26 -14.28
C LYS A 159 10.28 -5.09 -13.00
N CYS A 160 9.16 -5.59 -12.49
CA CYS A 160 9.12 -6.52 -11.35
C CYS A 160 9.59 -7.94 -11.70
N GLN A 161 9.85 -8.22 -12.97
CA GLN A 161 10.19 -9.55 -13.48
C GLN A 161 9.16 -10.62 -13.08
N ILE A 162 7.88 -10.28 -13.20
CA ILE A 162 6.74 -11.19 -12.97
C ILE A 162 5.90 -11.31 -14.23
N PRO A 163 5.12 -12.39 -14.38
CA PRO A 163 4.21 -12.52 -15.50
C PRO A 163 3.22 -11.35 -15.57
N ARG A 164 2.95 -10.86 -16.78
CA ARG A 164 1.91 -9.84 -16.98
C ARG A 164 0.56 -10.39 -16.56
N CYS A 165 -0.19 -9.59 -15.82
CA CYS A 165 -1.50 -9.94 -15.29
C CYS A 165 -2.43 -8.72 -15.32
N LEU A 166 -3.72 -8.96 -15.10
CA LEU A 166 -4.68 -7.87 -14.95
C LEU A 166 -4.58 -7.26 -13.56
N LEU A 167 -4.70 -5.95 -13.47
CA LEU A 167 -4.85 -5.26 -12.19
C LEU A 167 -6.34 -5.26 -11.80
N PRO A 168 -6.76 -6.02 -10.78
CA PRO A 168 -8.16 -6.08 -10.41
C PRO A 168 -8.63 -4.75 -9.81
N LYS A 169 -9.84 -4.33 -10.14
CA LYS A 169 -10.50 -3.19 -9.50
C LYS A 169 -11.08 -3.62 -8.15
N LEU A 170 -10.21 -3.79 -7.15
CA LEU A 170 -10.66 -4.07 -5.79
C LEU A 170 -11.03 -2.75 -5.10
N ASN A 171 -12.21 -2.71 -4.49
CA ASN A 171 -12.75 -1.54 -3.77
C ASN A 171 -13.01 -0.30 -4.65
N SER A 172 -13.31 -0.46 -5.94
CA SER A 172 -14.10 0.55 -6.62
C SER A 172 -15.48 0.53 -5.94
N GLY A 173 -15.68 1.42 -4.98
CA GLY A 173 -17.00 1.58 -4.38
C GLY A 173 -18.01 1.84 -5.50
N VAL A 174 -18.95 0.94 -5.65
CA VAL A 174 -20.23 1.17 -6.27
C VAL A 174 -21.03 2.02 -5.32
#